data_7b02314d2313de7468c3ee1bc7b60814
#
_entry.id   7b02314d2313de7468c3ee1bc7b60814
#
_cell.length_a   1.000
_cell.length_b   1.000
_cell.length_c   1.000
_cell.angle_alpha   90.00
_cell.angle_beta   90.00
_cell.angle_gamma   90.00
#
_symmetry.space_group_name_H-M   'P 1'
#
loop_
_entity.id
_entity.type
_entity.pdbx_description
1 polymer ?
#
loop_
_entity_poly.entity_id
_entity_poly.type
_entity_poly.pdbx_seq_one_letter_code
_entity_poly.pdbx_strand_id
1 'polypeptide(L)'
;MKYRLALTAYRLKVAVLVSSYDHCLADLLYRQHSGELSCEIPLIISNHTNVHRLPEFYGVAFHPTTDAKDKGDAEQRIVALLGQHEIDLVILARYMQILSSEFVQQFPWRIINIHHSFLPAFVGAKSYQQAFERGVKLIGATSHYVYRCAR
;
A
#
# COMPACT_ATOMS: atom_id res chain seq x y z
N MET A 1 -3.66 27.08 -0.21
CA MET A 1 -3.45 25.88 -1.03
C MET A 1 -1.96 25.81 -1.38
N LYS A 2 -1.23 24.79 -0.92
CA LYS A 2 0.20 24.64 -1.24
C LYS A 2 0.32 23.69 -2.44
N TYR A 3 0.85 24.16 -3.54
CA TYR A 3 1.16 23.33 -4.71
C TYR A 3 2.55 22.73 -4.57
N ARG A 4 2.70 21.46 -4.89
CA ARG A 4 4.00 20.79 -5.04
C ARG A 4 4.24 20.59 -6.53
N LEU A 5 5.19 21.33 -7.09
CA LEU A 5 5.66 21.12 -8.46
C LEU A 5 6.61 19.90 -8.44
N ALA A 6 6.29 18.88 -9.21
CA ALA A 6 7.20 17.77 -9.47
C ALA A 6 7.87 17.99 -10.84
N LEU A 7 9.19 17.91 -10.90
CA LEU A 7 9.91 17.91 -12.16
C LEU A 7 9.63 16.60 -12.90
N THR A 8 9.31 16.67 -14.18
CA THR A 8 8.97 15.51 -15.03
C THR A 8 10.08 14.46 -15.15
N ALA A 9 11.31 14.80 -14.79
CA ALA A 9 12.45 13.88 -14.77
C ALA A 9 12.60 13.07 -13.46
N TYR A 10 11.90 13.46 -12.38
CA TYR A 10 11.99 12.75 -11.10
C TYR A 10 10.97 11.61 -11.04
N ARG A 11 11.47 10.39 -10.90
CA ARG A 11 10.62 9.22 -10.65
C ARG A 11 10.46 9.02 -9.15
N LEU A 12 9.21 9.03 -8.68
CA LEU A 12 8.89 8.77 -7.27
C LEU A 12 9.34 7.36 -6.88
N LYS A 13 10.02 7.23 -5.76
CA LYS A 13 10.31 5.95 -5.12
C LYS A 13 9.12 5.54 -4.25
N VAL A 14 8.49 4.44 -4.61
CA VAL A 14 7.25 3.95 -3.99
C VAL A 14 7.51 2.67 -3.23
N ALA A 15 7.13 2.60 -1.96
CA ALA A 15 7.05 1.34 -1.24
C ALA A 15 5.61 0.81 -1.27
N VAL A 16 5.45 -0.50 -1.43
CA VAL A 16 4.14 -1.14 -1.37
C VAL A 16 4.05 -2.01 -0.13
N LEU A 17 3.07 -1.73 0.73
CA LEU A 17 2.70 -2.56 1.86
C LEU A 17 1.53 -3.47 1.47
N VAL A 18 1.66 -4.77 1.69
CA VAL A 18 0.69 -5.78 1.29
C VAL A 18 0.51 -6.82 2.39
N SER A 19 -0.69 -7.39 2.52
CA SER A 19 -0.92 -8.57 3.37
C SER A 19 -0.92 -9.86 2.52
N SER A 20 -1.80 -10.80 2.80
CA SER A 20 -1.80 -12.14 2.19
C SER A 20 -2.29 -12.22 0.74
N TYR A 21 -3.01 -11.20 0.25
CA TYR A 21 -3.57 -11.16 -1.10
C TYR A 21 -2.76 -10.22 -2.00
N ASP A 22 -2.23 -10.75 -3.09
CA ASP A 22 -1.23 -10.09 -3.94
C ASP A 22 -1.76 -9.49 -5.25
N HIS A 23 -3.06 -9.64 -5.56
CA HIS A 23 -3.61 -9.17 -6.84
C HIS A 23 -3.42 -7.66 -7.10
N CYS A 24 -3.54 -6.81 -6.05
CA CYS A 24 -3.26 -5.37 -6.21
C CYS A 24 -1.76 -5.12 -6.40
N LEU A 25 -0.90 -5.87 -5.70
CA LEU A 25 0.55 -5.81 -5.88
C LEU A 25 0.95 -6.23 -7.29
N ALA A 26 0.34 -7.30 -7.81
CA ALA A 26 0.59 -7.80 -9.16
C ALA A 26 0.28 -6.74 -10.22
N ASP A 27 -0.86 -6.06 -10.13
CA ASP A 27 -1.23 -4.99 -11.05
C ASP A 27 -0.26 -3.80 -10.98
N LEU A 28 0.13 -3.38 -9.78
CA LEU A 28 1.08 -2.28 -9.59
C LEU A 28 2.46 -2.61 -10.18
N LEU A 29 2.99 -3.80 -9.93
CA LEU A 29 4.28 -4.23 -10.48
C LEU A 29 4.24 -4.39 -11.99
N TYR A 30 3.17 -4.96 -12.53
CA TYR A 30 2.99 -5.09 -13.97
C TYR A 30 2.97 -3.70 -14.65
N ARG A 31 2.17 -2.76 -14.15
CA ARG A 31 2.07 -1.40 -14.71
C ARG A 31 3.35 -0.59 -14.57
N GLN A 32 4.09 -0.79 -13.50
CA GLN A 32 5.41 -0.19 -13.34
C GLN A 32 6.39 -0.78 -14.35
N HIS A 33 6.40 -2.10 -14.52
CA HIS A 33 7.27 -2.79 -15.46
C HIS A 33 6.95 -2.47 -16.93
N SER A 34 5.67 -2.33 -17.27
CA SER A 34 5.21 -1.94 -18.62
C SER A 34 5.42 -0.45 -18.93
N GLY A 35 5.80 0.36 -17.95
CA GLY A 35 6.01 1.80 -18.12
C GLY A 35 4.72 2.64 -18.01
N GLU A 36 3.58 2.04 -17.72
CA GLU A 36 2.32 2.76 -17.47
C GLU A 36 2.38 3.61 -16.20
N LEU A 37 3.12 3.15 -15.17
CA LEU A 37 3.39 3.90 -13.95
C LEU A 37 4.82 4.44 -13.98
N SER A 38 4.96 5.74 -14.11
CA SER A 38 6.25 6.45 -14.09
C SER A 38 6.79 6.61 -12.68
N CYS A 39 7.04 5.50 -11.98
CA CYS A 39 7.64 5.46 -10.65
C CYS A 39 8.66 4.32 -10.55
N GLU A 40 9.41 4.29 -9.46
CA GLU A 40 10.24 3.16 -9.06
C GLU A 40 9.57 2.48 -7.87
N ILE A 41 9.58 1.14 -7.85
CA ILE A 41 9.11 0.35 -6.70
C ILE A 41 10.29 -0.45 -6.16
N PRO A 42 11.20 0.16 -5.38
CA PRO A 42 12.38 -0.53 -4.88
C PRO A 42 12.08 -1.46 -3.70
N LEU A 43 10.90 -1.35 -3.05
CA LEU A 43 10.65 -1.98 -1.77
C LEU A 43 9.20 -2.47 -1.64
N ILE A 44 9.06 -3.72 -1.25
CA ILE A 44 7.78 -4.33 -0.86
C ILE A 44 7.90 -4.85 0.56
N ILE A 45 6.94 -4.50 1.42
CA ILE A 45 6.88 -4.93 2.81
C ILE A 45 5.57 -5.69 3.04
N SER A 46 5.63 -6.80 3.76
CA SER A 46 4.44 -7.59 4.08
C SER A 46 4.46 -8.12 5.51
N ASN A 47 3.30 -8.19 6.12
CA ASN A 47 3.08 -8.91 7.37
C ASN A 47 2.85 -10.43 7.15
N HIS A 48 3.08 -10.93 5.93
CA HIS A 48 3.02 -12.33 5.54
C HIS A 48 4.19 -12.68 4.61
N THR A 49 4.56 -13.95 4.56
CA THR A 49 5.65 -14.44 3.69
C THR A 49 5.16 -14.99 2.35
N ASN A 50 3.88 -15.32 2.23
CA ASN A 50 3.33 -16.03 1.05
C ASN A 50 3.38 -15.21 -0.26
N VAL A 51 3.55 -13.90 -0.19
CA VAL A 51 3.58 -13.01 -1.37
C VAL A 51 4.99 -12.78 -1.93
N HIS A 52 6.03 -13.42 -1.39
CA HIS A 52 7.45 -13.20 -1.74
C HIS A 52 7.79 -13.50 -3.22
N ARG A 53 7.10 -14.46 -3.85
CA ARG A 53 7.41 -14.91 -5.23
C ARG A 53 7.22 -13.81 -6.26
N LEU A 54 6.25 -12.94 -6.04
CA LEU A 54 5.92 -11.88 -6.99
C LEU A 54 6.99 -10.77 -7.00
N PRO A 55 7.41 -10.20 -5.85
CA PRO A 55 8.57 -9.32 -5.79
C PRO A 55 9.84 -9.94 -6.37
N GLU A 56 10.11 -11.21 -6.06
CA GLU A 56 11.28 -11.94 -6.58
C GLU A 56 11.27 -12.00 -8.11
N PHE A 57 10.13 -12.31 -8.72
CA PHE A 57 9.98 -12.34 -10.18
C PHE A 57 10.32 -10.98 -10.84
N TYR A 58 9.93 -9.87 -10.22
CA TYR A 58 10.22 -8.52 -10.72
C TYR A 58 11.57 -7.94 -10.24
N GLY A 59 12.36 -8.70 -9.46
CA GLY A 59 13.65 -8.25 -8.92
C GLY A 59 13.54 -7.13 -7.90
N VAL A 60 12.42 -7.06 -7.16
CA VAL A 60 12.14 -6.03 -6.14
C VAL A 60 12.46 -6.56 -4.75
N ALA A 61 13.09 -5.74 -3.90
CA ALA A 61 13.39 -6.12 -2.51
C ALA A 61 12.10 -6.40 -1.72
N PHE A 62 12.08 -7.55 -1.02
CA PHE A 62 10.95 -7.99 -0.21
C PHE A 62 11.37 -8.14 1.26
N HIS A 63 10.63 -7.50 2.15
CA HIS A 63 10.89 -7.53 3.59
C HIS A 63 9.62 -7.97 4.35
N PRO A 64 9.59 -9.20 4.89
CA PRO A 64 8.53 -9.62 5.77
C PRO A 64 8.71 -9.01 7.17
N THR A 65 7.61 -8.67 7.83
CA THR A 65 7.57 -8.21 9.23
C THR A 65 6.94 -9.25 10.16
N THR A 66 6.94 -10.52 9.74
CA THR A 66 6.31 -11.64 10.48
C THR A 66 6.98 -11.97 11.80
N ASP A 67 8.24 -11.61 11.96
CA ASP A 67 9.06 -11.80 13.15
C ASP A 67 9.05 -10.61 14.10
N ALA A 68 8.26 -9.58 13.82
CA ALA A 68 8.08 -8.44 14.71
C ALA A 68 7.39 -8.88 16.01
N LYS A 69 7.87 -8.37 17.14
CA LYS A 69 7.36 -8.72 18.47
C LYS A 69 5.92 -8.27 18.68
N ASP A 70 5.62 -7.11 18.17
CA ASP A 70 4.32 -6.47 18.22
C ASP A 70 4.14 -5.48 17.06
N LYS A 71 2.98 -4.83 17.00
CA LYS A 71 2.66 -3.83 16.00
C LYS A 71 3.64 -2.65 16.00
N GLY A 72 4.06 -2.18 17.16
CA GLY A 72 4.99 -1.06 17.31
C GLY A 72 6.37 -1.39 16.74
N ASP A 73 6.90 -2.58 17.04
CA ASP A 73 8.14 -3.08 16.46
C ASP A 73 8.05 -3.22 14.93
N ALA A 74 6.92 -3.75 14.43
CA ALA A 74 6.68 -3.83 12.98
C ALA A 74 6.69 -2.45 12.31
N GLU A 75 5.98 -1.47 12.87
CA GLU A 75 5.93 -0.11 12.34
C GLU A 75 7.29 0.59 12.39
N GLN A 76 8.08 0.41 13.46
CA GLN A 76 9.44 0.96 13.55
C GLN A 76 10.35 0.38 12.46
N ARG A 77 10.28 -0.92 12.20
CA ARG A 77 11.03 -1.57 11.11
C ARG A 77 10.61 -1.03 9.75
N ILE A 78 9.30 -0.85 9.53
CA ILE A 78 8.80 -0.24 8.29
C ILE A 78 9.37 1.17 8.13
N VAL A 79 9.30 2.02 9.15
CA VAL A 79 9.86 3.39 9.11
C VAL A 79 11.35 3.38 8.76
N ALA A 80 12.13 2.49 9.40
CA ALA A 80 13.56 2.36 9.11
C ALA A 80 13.83 1.97 7.64
N LEU A 81 13.08 1.00 7.10
CA LEU A 81 13.18 0.57 5.70
C LEU A 81 12.78 1.68 4.73
N LEU A 82 11.70 2.40 5.02
CA LEU A 82 11.27 3.54 4.20
C LEU A 82 12.33 4.64 4.15
N GLY A 83 12.99 4.92 5.27
CA GLY A 83 14.10 5.88 5.34
C GLY A 83 15.33 5.39 4.59
N GLN A 84 15.74 4.13 4.77
CA GLN A 84 16.90 3.52 4.11
C GLN A 84 16.78 3.54 2.59
N HIS A 85 15.59 3.31 2.05
CA HIS A 85 15.32 3.31 0.61
C HIS A 85 14.92 4.68 0.07
N GLU A 86 14.90 5.73 0.91
CA GLU A 86 14.49 7.10 0.54
C GLU A 86 13.11 7.14 -0.14
N ILE A 87 12.15 6.45 0.44
CA ILE A 87 10.80 6.31 -0.13
C ILE A 87 10.05 7.63 -0.09
N ASP A 88 9.47 8.02 -1.22
CA ASP A 88 8.64 9.22 -1.35
C ASP A 88 7.18 8.97 -1.01
N LEU A 89 6.66 7.81 -1.39
CA LEU A 89 5.25 7.46 -1.29
C LEU A 89 5.07 6.02 -0.84
N VAL A 90 4.11 5.78 0.03
CA VAL A 90 3.70 4.45 0.50
C VAL A 90 2.34 4.11 -0.08
N ILE A 91 2.19 2.93 -0.68
CA ILE A 91 0.91 2.39 -1.14
C ILE A 91 0.51 1.22 -0.26
N LEU A 92 -0.67 1.28 0.33
CA LEU A 92 -1.29 0.17 1.05
C LEU A 92 -2.13 -0.64 0.06
N ALA A 93 -1.55 -1.71 -0.50
CA ALA A 93 -2.19 -2.59 -1.47
C ALA A 93 -2.81 -3.80 -0.75
N ARG A 94 -4.03 -3.65 -0.27
CA ARG A 94 -4.69 -4.64 0.63
C ARG A 94 -3.85 -4.97 1.87
N TYR A 95 -3.25 -3.95 2.45
CA TYR A 95 -2.57 -4.06 3.73
C TYR A 95 -3.61 -4.04 4.85
N MET A 96 -3.86 -5.23 5.45
CA MET A 96 -4.96 -5.45 6.38
C MET A 96 -4.61 -5.12 7.84
N GLN A 97 -3.59 -4.29 8.04
CA GLN A 97 -3.22 -3.76 9.35
C GLN A 97 -3.62 -2.28 9.46
N ILE A 98 -4.16 -1.91 10.61
CA ILE A 98 -4.44 -0.50 10.93
C ILE A 98 -3.13 0.15 11.33
N LEU A 99 -2.70 1.18 10.63
CA LEU A 99 -1.52 1.96 10.99
C LEU A 99 -1.80 2.82 12.23
N SER A 100 -0.79 3.00 13.08
CA SER A 100 -0.90 3.90 14.23
C SER A 100 -0.93 5.37 13.80
N SER A 101 -1.47 6.23 14.67
CA SER A 101 -1.47 7.68 14.44
C SER A 101 -0.04 8.23 14.33
N GLU A 102 0.86 7.68 15.14
CA GLU A 102 2.28 8.04 15.18
C GLU A 102 2.98 7.71 13.85
N PHE A 103 2.66 6.55 13.27
CA PHE A 103 3.18 6.17 11.96
C PHE A 103 2.67 7.12 10.87
N VAL A 104 1.35 7.34 10.80
CA VAL A 104 0.72 8.18 9.77
C VAL A 104 1.22 9.64 9.83
N GLN A 105 1.45 10.18 11.03
CA GLN A 105 1.95 11.55 11.22
C GLN A 105 3.38 11.76 10.68
N GLN A 106 4.20 10.71 10.58
CA GLN A 106 5.54 10.79 10.00
C GLN A 106 5.51 10.92 8.47
N PHE A 107 4.41 10.54 7.84
CA PHE A 107 4.26 10.52 6.37
C PHE A 107 3.05 11.34 5.90
N PRO A 108 2.95 12.63 6.21
CA PRO A 108 1.80 13.45 5.86
C PRO A 108 1.63 13.53 4.34
N TRP A 109 0.47 13.10 3.84
CA TRP A 109 0.13 13.07 2.42
C TRP A 109 1.03 12.17 1.56
N ARG A 110 1.71 11.21 2.20
CA ARG A 110 2.63 10.26 1.56
C ARG A 110 2.17 8.81 1.68
N ILE A 111 0.95 8.57 2.10
CA ILE A 111 0.35 7.23 2.18
C ILE A 111 -0.94 7.22 1.39
N ILE A 112 -1.04 6.31 0.42
CA ILE A 112 -2.27 6.04 -0.34
C ILE A 112 -2.77 4.66 0.05
N ASN A 113 -4.05 4.56 0.42
CA ASN A 113 -4.71 3.29 0.65
C ASN A 113 -5.58 2.92 -0.55
N ILE A 114 -5.46 1.68 -1.00
CA ILE A 114 -6.36 1.07 -1.98
C ILE A 114 -7.38 0.26 -1.21
N HIS A 115 -8.60 0.79 -1.11
CA HIS A 115 -9.72 0.13 -0.47
C HIS A 115 -10.62 -0.53 -1.51
N HIS A 116 -10.91 -1.81 -1.34
CA HIS A 116 -11.63 -2.64 -2.29
C HIS A 116 -13.16 -2.48 -2.21
N SER A 117 -13.66 -1.27 -2.03
CA SER A 117 -15.08 -0.94 -2.08
C SER A 117 -15.32 0.52 -2.44
N PHE A 118 -16.57 0.84 -2.80
CA PHE A 118 -17.02 2.22 -2.89
C PHE A 118 -17.24 2.79 -1.47
N LEU A 119 -16.27 3.52 -0.94
CA LEU A 119 -16.45 4.22 0.33
C LEU A 119 -17.47 5.37 0.18
N PRO A 120 -18.34 5.58 1.18
CA PRO A 120 -18.44 4.92 2.49
C PRO A 120 -19.26 3.62 2.50
N ALA A 121 -19.69 3.09 1.37
CA ALA A 121 -20.45 1.84 1.29
C ALA A 121 -19.56 0.60 1.44
N PHE A 122 -20.12 -0.47 2.01
CA PHE A 122 -19.48 -1.78 2.12
C PHE A 122 -18.11 -1.76 2.83
N VAL A 123 -18.05 -1.15 4.00
CA VAL A 123 -16.84 -1.07 4.82
C VAL A 123 -16.46 -2.47 5.35
N GLY A 124 -15.16 -2.76 5.39
CA GLY A 124 -14.59 -3.97 5.98
C GLY A 124 -14.05 -4.98 4.97
N ALA A 125 -13.61 -6.14 5.47
CA ALA A 125 -12.86 -7.12 4.69
C ALA A 125 -13.69 -7.88 3.63
N LYS A 126 -15.02 -7.95 3.79
CA LYS A 126 -15.93 -8.71 2.91
C LYS A 126 -16.85 -7.80 2.08
N SER A 127 -16.35 -6.66 1.62
CA SER A 127 -17.13 -5.66 0.92
C SER A 127 -17.80 -6.18 -0.37
N TYR A 128 -17.14 -7.04 -1.14
CA TYR A 128 -17.71 -7.65 -2.34
C TYR A 128 -18.83 -8.64 -2.03
N GLN A 129 -18.71 -9.42 -0.95
CA GLN A 129 -19.77 -10.30 -0.50
C GLN A 129 -21.00 -9.51 -0.06
N GLN A 130 -20.81 -8.44 0.71
CA GLN A 130 -21.90 -7.54 1.13
C GLN A 130 -22.60 -6.90 -0.07
N ALA A 131 -21.84 -6.49 -1.10
CA ALA A 131 -22.41 -5.94 -2.33
C ALA A 131 -23.22 -7.00 -3.10
N PHE A 132 -22.72 -8.21 -3.20
CA PHE A 132 -23.42 -9.34 -3.85
C PHE A 132 -24.74 -9.67 -3.13
N GLU A 133 -24.70 -9.82 -1.80
CA GLU A 133 -25.88 -10.12 -0.96
C GLU A 133 -26.96 -9.04 -1.07
N ARG A 134 -26.57 -7.79 -1.31
CA ARG A 134 -27.48 -6.66 -1.55
C ARG A 134 -27.92 -6.50 -3.00
N GLY A 135 -27.49 -7.38 -3.89
CA GLY A 135 -27.86 -7.33 -5.30
C GLY A 135 -27.33 -6.11 -6.07
N VAL A 136 -26.21 -5.53 -5.62
CA VAL A 136 -25.59 -4.37 -6.27
C VAL A 136 -24.95 -4.78 -7.59
N LYS A 137 -25.27 -4.08 -8.68
CA LYS A 137 -24.78 -4.41 -10.03
C LYS A 137 -23.39 -3.85 -10.34
N LEU A 138 -22.95 -2.83 -9.60
CA LEU A 138 -21.65 -2.16 -9.79
C LEU A 138 -20.86 -2.27 -8.49
N ILE A 139 -19.60 -2.70 -8.62
CA ILE A 139 -18.61 -2.73 -7.54
C ILE A 139 -17.34 -2.06 -8.02
N GLY A 140 -16.53 -1.56 -7.10
CA GLY A 140 -15.28 -0.89 -7.44
C GLY A 140 -14.33 -0.78 -6.24
N ALA A 141 -13.29 0.01 -6.41
CA ALA A 141 -12.32 0.31 -5.38
C ALA A 141 -12.18 1.83 -5.22
N THR A 142 -11.75 2.24 -4.04
CA THR A 142 -11.44 3.64 -3.73
C THR A 142 -9.99 3.78 -3.36
N SER A 143 -9.27 4.70 -3.99
CA SER A 143 -7.93 5.11 -3.56
C SER A 143 -8.00 6.47 -2.89
N HIS A 144 -7.41 6.57 -1.71
CA HIS A 144 -7.42 7.82 -0.94
C HIS A 144 -6.14 8.00 -0.12
N TYR A 145 -5.81 9.25 0.14
CA TYR A 145 -4.72 9.55 1.06
C TYR A 145 -5.11 9.22 2.50
N VAL A 146 -4.17 8.62 3.24
CA VAL A 146 -4.30 8.39 4.68
C VAL A 146 -3.66 9.58 5.40
N TYR A 147 -4.46 10.37 6.12
CA TYR A 147 -4.03 11.57 6.82
C TYR A 147 -4.42 11.59 8.30
N ARG A 148 -5.21 10.62 8.75
CA ARG A 148 -5.57 10.34 10.13
C ARG A 148 -5.68 8.83 10.28
N CYS A 149 -5.71 8.35 11.52
CA CYS A 149 -5.93 6.92 11.77
C CYS A 149 -7.18 6.46 10.99
N ALA A 150 -6.97 5.76 9.89
CA ALA A 150 -8.06 5.21 9.10
C ALA A 150 -8.59 3.97 9.82
N ARG A 151 -9.86 4.03 10.22
CA ARG A 151 -10.61 2.83 10.59
C ARG A 151 -11.16 2.17 9.33
#